data_e4801463e59a75bd4386dbdaf872fd33
#
_entry.id   e4801463e59a75bd4386dbdaf872fd33
#
_cell.length_a   1.000
_cell.length_b   1.000
_cell.length_c   1.000
_cell.angle_alpha   90.00
_cell.angle_beta   90.00
_cell.angle_gamma   90.00
#
_symmetry.space_group_name_H-M   'P 1'
#
loop_
_entity.id
_entity.type
_entity.pdbx_description
1 polymer ?
#
loop_
_entity_poly.entity_id
_entity_poly.type
_entity_poly.pdbx_seq_one_letter_code
_entity_poly.pdbx_strand_id
1 'polypeptide(L)'
;MAKKEAQTDIWVYELLKSAHIGLCYQSSDIPEIEKALKTASKAESGKVGKPEFVGVVKDFVLVIENKANIAYHEQRDKDSNLLEDIASKQGYAVNGALHYGRHIIQYTNYKKVIAIGVSGDEKRHRITPIFLDDSLYPKELADVETFISFNEDNIDRYYHREILQEESEEEKTTAEILKDAETLHEMLWKGGLTNQEKPLVVSGILLALREESFKGFSIDDLTGDTVKSDGKKIYDAIEANLTRANVSPTTKRDKILAQFAVIRDNRKINDKDPKSKKTLLREYTEFLRE
;
A
#
# COMPACT_ATOMS: atom_id res chain seq x y z
N MET A 1 21.69 -22.11 -29.56
CA MET A 1 20.66 -21.93 -28.52
C MET A 1 21.25 -21.97 -27.12
N ALA A 2 21.96 -23.02 -26.71
CA ALA A 2 22.49 -23.16 -25.34
C ALA A 2 23.36 -21.98 -24.79
N LYS A 3 24.21 -21.33 -25.60
CA LYS A 3 24.99 -20.17 -25.15
C LYS A 3 24.16 -18.94 -24.82
N LYS A 4 23.00 -18.74 -25.47
CA LYS A 4 22.12 -17.58 -25.20
C LYS A 4 21.24 -17.82 -23.98
N GLU A 5 20.78 -19.04 -23.72
CA GLU A 5 20.04 -19.40 -22.51
C GLU A 5 20.90 -19.20 -21.26
N ALA A 6 22.15 -19.66 -21.28
CA ALA A 6 23.09 -19.44 -20.19
C ALA A 6 23.34 -17.94 -19.88
N GLN A 7 23.26 -17.05 -20.88
CA GLN A 7 23.39 -15.62 -20.67
C GLN A 7 22.14 -15.05 -19.97
N THR A 8 20.96 -15.53 -20.34
CA THR A 8 19.70 -15.16 -19.66
C THR A 8 19.70 -15.64 -18.22
N ASP A 9 20.15 -16.86 -17.96
CA ASP A 9 20.25 -17.41 -16.61
C ASP A 9 21.18 -16.58 -15.72
N ILE A 10 22.34 -16.18 -16.23
CA ILE A 10 23.29 -15.31 -15.50
C ILE A 10 22.64 -13.94 -15.21
N TRP A 11 21.99 -13.34 -16.18
CA TRP A 11 21.31 -12.06 -16.01
C TRP A 11 20.18 -12.17 -14.97
N VAL A 12 19.35 -13.21 -15.04
CA VAL A 12 18.28 -13.45 -14.04
C VAL A 12 18.86 -13.68 -12.65
N TYR A 13 19.97 -14.42 -12.55
CA TYR A 13 20.69 -14.60 -11.28
C TYR A 13 21.16 -13.26 -10.68
N GLU A 14 21.72 -12.37 -11.49
CA GLU A 14 22.13 -11.03 -11.02
C GLU A 14 20.93 -10.18 -10.60
N LEU A 15 19.78 -10.28 -11.27
CA LEU A 15 18.55 -9.63 -10.84
C LEU A 15 18.04 -10.15 -9.49
N LEU A 16 18.05 -11.48 -9.30
CA LEU A 16 17.68 -12.11 -8.01
C LEU A 16 18.61 -11.66 -6.89
N LYS A 17 19.92 -11.63 -7.15
CA LYS A 17 20.92 -11.16 -6.21
C LYS A 17 20.72 -9.69 -5.84
N SER A 18 20.43 -8.83 -6.82
CA SER A 18 20.16 -7.41 -6.57
C SER A 18 18.88 -7.18 -5.76
N ALA A 19 17.92 -8.09 -5.88
CA ALA A 19 16.69 -8.10 -5.09
C ALA A 19 16.86 -8.79 -3.72
N HIS A 20 18.04 -9.27 -3.36
CA HIS A 20 18.32 -10.05 -2.14
C HIS A 20 17.50 -11.35 -2.02
N ILE A 21 17.28 -12.04 -3.15
CA ILE A 21 16.58 -13.32 -3.22
C ILE A 21 17.55 -14.44 -3.50
N GLY A 22 17.61 -15.43 -2.60
CA GLY A 22 18.41 -16.64 -2.77
C GLY A 22 17.56 -17.81 -3.28
N LEU A 23 17.70 -18.19 -4.54
CA LEU A 23 17.07 -19.39 -5.12
C LEU A 23 18.13 -20.36 -5.60
N CYS A 24 17.81 -21.66 -5.58
CA CYS A 24 18.66 -22.71 -6.13
C CYS A 24 18.49 -22.84 -7.65
N TYR A 25 19.59 -23.11 -8.34
CA TYR A 25 19.61 -23.32 -9.79
C TYR A 25 19.37 -24.79 -10.10
N GLN A 26 18.38 -25.13 -10.92
CA GLN A 26 17.98 -26.45 -11.42
C GLN A 26 17.77 -27.53 -10.34
N SER A 27 17.66 -27.18 -9.10
CA SER A 27 17.47 -28.05 -7.93
C SER A 27 16.84 -27.28 -6.79
N SER A 28 16.51 -27.96 -5.69
CA SER A 28 16.06 -27.28 -4.46
C SER A 28 16.83 -27.83 -3.25
N ASP A 29 17.23 -26.96 -2.34
CA ASP A 29 17.77 -27.32 -1.02
C ASP A 29 16.66 -27.70 -0.03
N ILE A 30 15.40 -27.51 -0.39
CA ILE A 30 14.24 -27.89 0.41
C ILE A 30 13.81 -29.30 0.04
N PRO A 31 13.92 -30.28 0.97
CA PRO A 31 13.69 -31.70 0.66
C PRO A 31 12.34 -32.02 0.06
N GLU A 32 11.30 -31.29 0.47
CA GLU A 32 9.94 -31.48 0.00
C GLU A 32 9.77 -31.04 -1.46
N ILE A 33 10.32 -29.88 -1.82
CA ILE A 33 10.33 -29.37 -3.19
C ILE A 33 11.19 -30.25 -4.07
N GLU A 34 12.40 -30.62 -3.60
CA GLU A 34 13.30 -31.50 -4.35
C GLU A 34 12.66 -32.88 -4.65
N LYS A 35 11.89 -33.40 -3.66
CA LYS A 35 11.13 -34.64 -3.85
C LYS A 35 10.04 -34.47 -4.91
N ALA A 36 9.29 -33.38 -4.90
CA ALA A 36 8.27 -33.08 -5.90
C ALA A 36 8.89 -32.96 -7.30
N LEU A 37 10.02 -32.28 -7.43
CA LEU A 37 10.71 -32.13 -8.73
C LEU A 37 11.17 -33.42 -9.36
N LYS A 38 11.33 -34.52 -8.60
CA LYS A 38 11.76 -35.80 -9.15
C LYS A 38 10.84 -36.38 -10.25
N THR A 39 9.57 -35.95 -10.27
CA THR A 39 8.55 -36.38 -11.24
C THR A 39 8.02 -35.25 -12.10
N ALA A 40 8.56 -34.03 -11.97
CA ALA A 40 8.04 -32.80 -12.57
C ALA A 40 8.54 -32.53 -14.01
N SER A 41 8.93 -33.57 -14.77
CA SER A 41 9.39 -33.39 -16.16
C SER A 41 8.29 -32.71 -17.02
N LYS A 42 8.64 -31.61 -17.71
CA LYS A 42 7.76 -30.96 -18.70
C LYS A 42 7.35 -31.87 -19.87
N ALA A 43 8.08 -32.97 -20.09
CA ALA A 43 7.73 -34.00 -21.07
C ALA A 43 6.74 -35.07 -20.53
N GLU A 44 6.26 -34.89 -19.28
CA GLU A 44 5.35 -35.83 -18.59
C GLU A 44 5.89 -37.30 -18.56
N SER A 45 7.21 -37.44 -18.62
CA SER A 45 7.89 -38.71 -18.67
C SER A 45 8.14 -39.37 -17.31
N GLY A 46 7.66 -38.75 -16.23
CA GLY A 46 7.94 -39.19 -14.85
C GLY A 46 9.39 -38.99 -14.40
N LYS A 47 10.20 -38.27 -15.20
CA LYS A 47 11.58 -37.93 -14.86
C LYS A 47 11.69 -36.63 -14.09
N VAL A 48 12.91 -36.30 -13.65
CA VAL A 48 13.24 -35.10 -12.92
C VAL A 48 12.90 -33.85 -13.75
N GLY A 49 12.14 -32.94 -13.16
CA GLY A 49 11.96 -31.59 -13.65
C GLY A 49 13.08 -30.70 -13.14
N LYS A 50 13.50 -29.74 -13.97
CA LYS A 50 14.59 -28.82 -13.67
C LYS A 50 14.13 -27.39 -14.03
N PRO A 51 13.44 -26.67 -13.12
CA PRO A 51 13.23 -25.26 -13.31
C PRO A 51 14.56 -24.51 -13.26
N GLU A 52 14.70 -23.37 -13.92
CA GLU A 52 15.95 -22.62 -13.88
C GLU A 52 16.28 -22.14 -12.47
N PHE A 53 15.28 -21.61 -11.74
CA PHE A 53 15.46 -21.28 -10.31
C PHE A 53 14.24 -21.70 -9.51
N VAL A 54 14.47 -22.15 -8.27
CA VAL A 54 13.40 -22.47 -7.32
C VAL A 54 13.89 -22.30 -5.89
N GLY A 55 13.00 -21.82 -5.01
CA GLY A 55 13.25 -21.68 -3.59
C GLY A 55 12.08 -21.07 -2.87
N VAL A 56 12.25 -20.75 -1.60
CA VAL A 56 11.21 -20.21 -0.74
C VAL A 56 11.61 -18.83 -0.24
N VAL A 57 10.64 -17.91 -0.28
CA VAL A 57 10.71 -16.61 0.37
C VAL A 57 9.51 -16.52 1.30
N LYS A 58 9.75 -16.49 2.62
CA LYS A 58 8.72 -16.63 3.65
C LYS A 58 7.89 -17.92 3.45
N ASP A 59 6.60 -17.79 3.15
CA ASP A 59 5.68 -18.90 2.89
C ASP A 59 5.33 -19.07 1.39
N PHE A 60 6.03 -18.33 0.53
CA PHE A 60 5.87 -18.42 -0.92
C PHE A 60 6.99 -19.27 -1.56
N VAL A 61 6.62 -20.19 -2.43
CA VAL A 61 7.58 -20.80 -3.34
C VAL A 61 7.68 -19.93 -4.59
N LEU A 62 8.89 -19.54 -4.94
CA LEU A 62 9.19 -18.91 -6.23
C LEU A 62 9.76 -19.99 -7.16
N VAL A 63 9.21 -20.14 -8.36
CA VAL A 63 9.73 -21.02 -9.40
C VAL A 63 9.84 -20.27 -10.72
N ILE A 64 11.03 -20.27 -11.32
CA ILE A 64 11.35 -19.46 -12.48
C ILE A 64 11.76 -20.36 -13.65
N GLU A 65 11.24 -20.06 -14.83
CA GLU A 65 11.64 -20.66 -16.11
C GLU A 65 12.08 -19.56 -17.07
N ASN A 66 13.25 -19.74 -17.69
CA ASN A 66 13.85 -18.74 -18.57
C ASN A 66 13.80 -19.16 -20.04
N LYS A 67 13.71 -18.19 -20.94
CA LYS A 67 13.93 -18.35 -22.38
C LYS A 67 14.74 -17.18 -22.93
N ALA A 68 15.78 -17.48 -23.71
CA ALA A 68 16.67 -16.45 -24.25
C ALA A 68 16.00 -15.50 -25.25
N ASN A 69 14.90 -15.91 -25.86
CA ASN A 69 14.21 -15.12 -26.88
C ASN A 69 12.81 -14.76 -26.39
N ILE A 70 12.52 -13.47 -26.40
CA ILE A 70 11.21 -12.90 -26.00
C ILE A 70 10.03 -13.50 -26.80
N ALA A 71 10.26 -14.03 -28.01
CA ALA A 71 9.22 -14.70 -28.79
C ALA A 71 8.76 -16.04 -28.14
N TYR A 72 9.56 -16.61 -27.24
CA TYR A 72 9.22 -17.81 -26.48
C TYR A 72 8.79 -17.49 -25.03
N HIS A 73 8.15 -16.34 -24.86
CA HIS A 73 7.68 -15.92 -23.54
C HIS A 73 6.49 -16.76 -23.08
N GLU A 74 5.43 -16.79 -23.87
CA GLU A 74 4.20 -17.51 -23.58
C GLU A 74 3.54 -18.03 -24.86
N GLN A 75 2.80 -19.13 -24.73
CA GLN A 75 1.98 -19.69 -25.78
C GLN A 75 0.54 -19.78 -25.30
N ARG A 76 -0.39 -19.21 -26.09
CA ARG A 76 -1.82 -19.13 -25.76
C ARG A 76 -2.66 -19.75 -26.87
N ASP A 77 -3.87 -20.19 -26.50
CA ASP A 77 -4.91 -20.57 -27.46
C ASP A 77 -5.62 -19.34 -28.03
N LYS A 78 -6.60 -19.60 -28.92
CA LYS A 78 -7.44 -18.54 -29.52
C LYS A 78 -8.32 -17.78 -28.54
N ASP A 79 -8.57 -18.35 -27.38
CA ASP A 79 -9.38 -17.75 -26.30
C ASP A 79 -8.47 -17.06 -25.25
N SER A 80 -7.16 -16.90 -25.57
CA SER A 80 -6.14 -16.25 -24.74
C SER A 80 -5.74 -17.02 -23.47
N ASN A 81 -6.10 -18.32 -23.34
CA ASN A 81 -5.66 -19.12 -22.22
C ASN A 81 -4.26 -19.68 -22.48
N LEU A 82 -3.46 -19.80 -21.44
CA LEU A 82 -2.13 -20.44 -21.53
C LEU A 82 -2.27 -21.92 -21.91
N LEU A 83 -1.56 -22.33 -22.96
CA LEU A 83 -1.54 -23.74 -23.39
C LEU A 83 -0.76 -24.60 -22.41
N GLU A 84 -1.25 -25.82 -22.18
CA GLU A 84 -0.68 -26.77 -21.22
C GLU A 84 -0.19 -28.07 -21.86
N ASP A 85 -0.10 -28.11 -23.19
CA ASP A 85 0.48 -29.21 -23.91
C ASP A 85 2.02 -29.31 -23.72
N ILE A 86 2.61 -30.47 -23.99
CA ILE A 86 4.03 -30.72 -23.77
C ILE A 86 4.92 -29.73 -24.53
N ALA A 87 4.57 -29.39 -25.77
CA ALA A 87 5.38 -28.51 -26.60
C ALA A 87 5.40 -27.09 -26.00
N SER A 88 4.27 -26.59 -25.51
CA SER A 88 4.15 -25.29 -24.86
C SER A 88 4.90 -25.22 -23.54
N LYS A 89 4.78 -26.24 -22.67
CA LYS A 89 5.55 -26.37 -21.42
C LYS A 89 7.05 -26.37 -21.62
N GLN A 90 7.52 -27.02 -22.68
CA GLN A 90 8.96 -27.08 -23.00
C GLN A 90 9.45 -25.82 -23.72
N GLY A 91 8.62 -25.28 -24.61
CA GLY A 91 9.02 -24.22 -25.52
C GLY A 91 8.96 -22.80 -24.92
N TYR A 92 8.08 -22.53 -23.93
CA TYR A 92 7.78 -21.19 -23.48
C TYR A 92 8.01 -21.02 -21.98
N ALA A 93 8.46 -19.82 -21.61
CA ALA A 93 8.87 -19.51 -20.25
C ALA A 93 7.68 -19.57 -19.27
N VAL A 94 6.59 -18.85 -19.55
CA VAL A 94 5.42 -18.77 -18.67
C VAL A 94 4.73 -20.13 -18.55
N ASN A 95 4.56 -20.87 -19.67
CA ASN A 95 3.92 -22.20 -19.67
C ASN A 95 4.77 -23.24 -18.89
N GLY A 96 6.10 -23.15 -19.00
CA GLY A 96 7.02 -24.00 -18.24
C GLY A 96 7.02 -23.70 -16.75
N ALA A 97 7.03 -22.42 -16.37
CA ALA A 97 6.94 -21.99 -14.96
C ALA A 97 5.61 -22.44 -14.33
N LEU A 98 4.49 -22.23 -15.04
CA LEU A 98 3.15 -22.67 -14.61
C LEU A 98 3.10 -24.18 -14.35
N HIS A 99 3.69 -25.00 -15.24
CA HIS A 99 3.78 -26.44 -15.05
C HIS A 99 4.49 -26.81 -13.74
N TYR A 100 5.64 -26.20 -13.46
CA TYR A 100 6.36 -26.44 -12.21
C TYR A 100 5.60 -25.94 -10.99
N GLY A 101 4.98 -24.76 -11.08
CA GLY A 101 4.19 -24.21 -10.00
C GLY A 101 3.04 -25.12 -9.58
N ARG A 102 2.26 -25.62 -10.55
CA ARG A 102 1.18 -26.61 -10.29
C ARG A 102 1.69 -27.89 -9.68
N HIS A 103 2.82 -28.41 -10.20
CA HIS A 103 3.40 -29.64 -9.68
C HIS A 103 3.83 -29.47 -8.22
N ILE A 104 4.44 -28.34 -7.87
CA ILE A 104 4.81 -28.03 -6.48
C ILE A 104 3.58 -27.97 -5.58
N ILE A 105 2.53 -27.23 -5.93
CA ILE A 105 1.27 -27.19 -5.16
C ILE A 105 0.68 -28.59 -4.93
N GLN A 106 0.66 -29.43 -5.97
CA GLN A 106 0.06 -30.77 -5.90
C GLN A 106 0.84 -31.75 -5.04
N TYR A 107 2.17 -31.63 -5.00
CA TYR A 107 3.03 -32.63 -4.38
C TYR A 107 3.80 -32.15 -3.16
N THR A 108 3.46 -30.94 -2.64
CA THR A 108 4.04 -30.37 -1.42
C THR A 108 2.94 -29.81 -0.50
N ASN A 109 3.32 -29.40 0.70
CA ASN A 109 2.41 -28.68 1.62
C ASN A 109 2.39 -27.17 1.39
N TYR A 110 3.18 -26.66 0.46
CA TYR A 110 3.15 -25.24 0.11
C TYR A 110 1.84 -24.84 -0.56
N LYS A 111 1.25 -23.75 -0.11
CA LYS A 111 -0.07 -23.26 -0.55
C LYS A 111 0.00 -21.97 -1.36
N LYS A 112 1.18 -21.38 -1.46
CA LYS A 112 1.40 -20.13 -2.19
C LYS A 112 2.62 -20.32 -3.10
N VAL A 113 2.39 -20.34 -4.40
CA VAL A 113 3.46 -20.42 -5.41
C VAL A 113 3.34 -19.25 -6.36
N ILE A 114 4.46 -18.57 -6.61
CA ILE A 114 4.58 -17.59 -7.68
C ILE A 114 5.46 -18.22 -8.76
N ALA A 115 4.81 -18.62 -9.86
CA ALA A 115 5.47 -19.14 -11.04
C ALA A 115 5.81 -17.97 -11.97
N ILE A 116 7.09 -17.82 -12.34
CA ILE A 116 7.57 -16.64 -13.06
C ILE A 116 8.22 -17.08 -14.37
N GLY A 117 7.63 -16.64 -15.49
CA GLY A 117 8.23 -16.79 -16.81
C GLY A 117 9.12 -15.59 -17.13
N VAL A 118 10.37 -15.83 -17.48
CA VAL A 118 11.32 -14.80 -17.91
C VAL A 118 11.77 -15.06 -19.34
N SER A 119 11.80 -14.04 -20.19
CA SER A 119 12.31 -14.18 -21.55
C SER A 119 13.05 -12.92 -22.02
N GLY A 120 14.07 -13.12 -22.85
CA GLY A 120 14.87 -12.05 -23.42
C GLY A 120 16.21 -11.85 -22.71
N ASP A 121 16.66 -10.61 -22.67
CA ASP A 121 17.96 -10.21 -22.11
C ASP A 121 17.85 -8.86 -21.38
N GLU A 122 18.95 -8.36 -20.83
CA GLU A 122 19.02 -7.09 -20.08
C GLU A 122 18.42 -5.90 -20.84
N LYS A 123 18.52 -5.88 -22.18
CA LYS A 123 18.05 -4.75 -23.01
C LYS A 123 16.57 -4.83 -23.35
N ARG A 124 16.06 -6.05 -23.50
CA ARG A 124 14.66 -6.30 -23.87
C ARG A 124 14.20 -7.62 -23.31
N HIS A 125 13.30 -7.55 -22.33
CA HIS A 125 12.80 -8.70 -21.60
C HIS A 125 11.33 -8.58 -21.24
N ARG A 126 10.77 -9.69 -20.78
CA ARG A 126 9.48 -9.76 -20.07
C ARG A 126 9.66 -10.67 -18.87
N ILE A 127 9.08 -10.29 -17.74
CA ILE A 127 9.01 -11.05 -16.50
C ILE A 127 7.54 -11.11 -16.09
N THR A 128 6.89 -12.25 -16.28
CA THR A 128 5.47 -12.43 -16.00
C THR A 128 5.28 -13.38 -14.82
N PRO A 129 4.81 -12.89 -13.68
CA PRO A 129 4.44 -13.72 -12.54
C PRO A 129 3.02 -14.27 -12.69
N ILE A 130 2.81 -15.50 -12.22
CA ILE A 130 1.52 -16.17 -12.08
C ILE A 130 1.42 -16.69 -10.65
N PHE A 131 0.37 -16.33 -9.95
CA PHE A 131 0.09 -16.87 -8.62
C PHE A 131 -0.75 -18.15 -8.72
N LEU A 132 -0.40 -19.12 -7.89
CA LEU A 132 -1.11 -20.39 -7.72
C LEU A 132 -1.33 -20.68 -6.24
N ASP A 133 -2.50 -21.22 -5.94
CA ASP A 133 -2.89 -21.76 -4.64
C ASP A 133 -3.52 -23.14 -4.79
N ASP A 134 -4.16 -23.67 -3.74
CA ASP A 134 -4.82 -24.96 -3.70
C ASP A 134 -5.89 -25.17 -4.79
N SER A 135 -6.45 -24.09 -5.34
CA SER A 135 -7.44 -24.20 -6.41
C SER A 135 -6.85 -24.66 -7.72
N LEU A 136 -5.53 -24.55 -7.89
CA LEU A 136 -4.75 -24.80 -9.12
C LEU A 136 -5.13 -23.89 -10.30
N TYR A 137 -6.03 -22.93 -10.10
CA TYR A 137 -6.36 -21.94 -11.12
C TYR A 137 -5.28 -20.84 -11.12
N PRO A 138 -4.63 -20.60 -12.28
CA PRO A 138 -3.60 -19.57 -12.36
C PRO A 138 -4.24 -18.18 -12.28
N LYS A 139 -3.76 -17.35 -11.35
CA LYS A 139 -4.02 -15.92 -11.36
C LYS A 139 -2.87 -15.23 -12.06
N GLU A 140 -3.11 -14.77 -13.27
CA GLU A 140 -2.14 -14.00 -14.04
C GLU A 140 -2.00 -12.60 -13.44
N LEU A 141 -0.76 -12.12 -13.32
CA LEU A 141 -0.41 -10.84 -12.75
C LEU A 141 0.28 -9.97 -13.82
N ALA A 142 0.36 -8.68 -13.58
CA ALA A 142 1.03 -7.76 -14.49
C ALA A 142 2.53 -8.07 -14.58
N ASP A 143 3.12 -7.87 -15.77
CA ASP A 143 4.56 -7.96 -15.96
C ASP A 143 5.29 -7.03 -14.97
N VAL A 144 6.43 -7.49 -14.47
CA VAL A 144 7.31 -6.72 -13.59
C VAL A 144 8.67 -6.48 -14.24
N GLU A 145 9.36 -5.41 -13.85
CA GLU A 145 10.69 -5.09 -14.39
C GLU A 145 11.81 -5.78 -13.63
N THR A 146 11.58 -6.12 -12.35
CA THR A 146 12.59 -6.70 -11.45
C THR A 146 11.95 -7.67 -10.47
N PHE A 147 12.79 -8.38 -9.68
CA PHE A 147 12.30 -9.29 -8.63
C PHE A 147 12.13 -8.62 -7.24
N ILE A 148 12.33 -7.30 -7.11
CA ILE A 148 12.25 -6.59 -5.82
C ILE A 148 10.93 -6.83 -5.07
N SER A 149 9.82 -6.94 -5.82
CA SER A 149 8.51 -7.21 -5.23
C SER A 149 8.39 -8.57 -4.53
N PHE A 150 9.31 -9.49 -4.82
CA PHE A 150 9.26 -10.88 -4.33
C PHE A 150 10.27 -11.17 -3.23
N ASN A 151 11.03 -10.18 -2.72
CA ASN A 151 11.93 -10.38 -1.59
C ASN A 151 11.18 -10.43 -0.25
N GLU A 152 11.89 -10.78 0.83
CA GLU A 152 11.31 -10.92 2.17
C GLU A 152 10.61 -9.64 2.67
N ASP A 153 11.09 -8.45 2.28
CA ASP A 153 10.52 -7.18 2.73
C ASP A 153 9.22 -6.81 2.00
N ASN A 154 9.03 -7.26 0.77
CA ASN A 154 7.99 -6.78 -0.12
C ASN A 154 6.94 -7.82 -0.52
N ILE A 155 7.22 -9.13 -0.41
CA ILE A 155 6.37 -10.19 -0.97
C ILE A 155 4.96 -10.21 -0.35
N ASP A 156 4.84 -9.92 0.96
CA ASP A 156 3.53 -9.85 1.62
C ASP A 156 2.70 -8.67 1.10
N ARG A 157 3.34 -7.50 0.95
CA ARG A 157 2.68 -6.31 0.36
C ARG A 157 2.24 -6.59 -1.07
N TYR A 158 3.09 -7.24 -1.88
CA TYR A 158 2.74 -7.64 -3.24
C TYR A 158 1.55 -8.60 -3.24
N TYR A 159 1.53 -9.59 -2.34
CA TYR A 159 0.44 -10.55 -2.21
C TYR A 159 -0.89 -9.87 -1.86
N HIS A 160 -0.90 -8.99 -0.86
CA HIS A 160 -2.11 -8.28 -0.46
C HIS A 160 -2.62 -7.36 -1.58
N ARG A 161 -1.74 -6.59 -2.21
CA ARG A 161 -2.13 -5.62 -3.22
C ARG A 161 -2.49 -6.24 -4.57
N GLU A 162 -1.64 -7.09 -5.13
CA GLU A 162 -1.81 -7.59 -6.50
C GLU A 162 -2.62 -8.90 -6.57
N ILE A 163 -2.53 -9.73 -5.53
CA ILE A 163 -3.20 -11.02 -5.52
C ILE A 163 -4.53 -10.97 -4.79
N LEU A 164 -4.57 -10.45 -3.56
CA LEU A 164 -5.82 -10.31 -2.81
C LEU A 164 -6.63 -9.07 -3.23
N GLN A 165 -6.01 -8.09 -3.88
CA GLN A 165 -6.61 -6.80 -4.24
C GLN A 165 -7.12 -6.04 -3.01
N GLU A 166 -6.41 -6.16 -1.91
CA GLU A 166 -6.68 -5.46 -0.67
C GLU A 166 -5.92 -4.14 -0.65
N GLU A 167 -6.60 -3.06 -0.28
CA GLU A 167 -5.93 -1.80 0.00
C GLU A 167 -5.02 -1.95 1.22
N SER A 168 -3.82 -1.40 1.18
CA SER A 168 -2.93 -1.38 2.34
C SER A 168 -3.55 -0.53 3.46
N GLU A 169 -3.20 -0.82 4.72
CA GLU A 169 -3.62 0.02 5.84
C GLU A 169 -3.17 1.48 5.67
N GLU A 170 -1.99 1.70 5.07
CA GLU A 170 -1.49 3.05 4.74
C GLU A 170 -2.35 3.74 3.68
N GLU A 171 -2.84 3.01 2.67
CA GLU A 171 -3.73 3.56 1.63
C GLU A 171 -5.12 3.86 2.21
N LYS A 172 -5.66 2.97 3.05
CA LYS A 172 -6.92 3.19 3.78
C LYS A 172 -6.81 4.42 4.67
N THR A 173 -5.74 4.51 5.48
CA THR A 173 -5.50 5.66 6.36
C THR A 173 -5.36 6.96 5.56
N THR A 174 -4.66 6.94 4.42
CA THR A 174 -4.51 8.11 3.55
C THR A 174 -5.85 8.53 2.95
N ALA A 175 -6.67 7.58 2.49
CA ALA A 175 -8.01 7.85 1.95
C ALA A 175 -8.94 8.44 3.02
N GLU A 176 -8.88 7.94 4.25
CA GLU A 176 -9.62 8.46 5.40
C GLU A 176 -9.20 9.89 5.73
N ILE A 177 -7.90 10.16 5.84
CA ILE A 177 -7.37 11.52 6.08
C ILE A 177 -7.80 12.50 4.98
N LEU A 178 -7.77 12.10 3.71
CA LEU A 178 -8.22 12.95 2.61
C LEU A 178 -9.72 13.25 2.71
N LYS A 179 -10.54 12.25 3.02
CA LYS A 179 -11.98 12.41 3.22
C LYS A 179 -12.29 13.35 4.39
N ASP A 180 -11.55 13.22 5.49
CA ASP A 180 -11.71 14.09 6.66
C ASP A 180 -11.27 15.52 6.33
N ALA A 181 -10.18 15.69 5.58
CA ALA A 181 -9.73 16.99 5.11
C ALA A 181 -10.76 17.67 4.18
N GLU A 182 -11.40 16.92 3.27
CA GLU A 182 -12.48 17.42 2.41
C GLU A 182 -13.70 17.81 3.26
N THR A 183 -14.09 16.96 4.19
CA THR A 183 -15.22 17.22 5.11
C THR A 183 -14.98 18.50 5.91
N LEU A 184 -13.80 18.64 6.52
CA LEU A 184 -13.42 19.84 7.25
C LEU A 184 -13.41 21.08 6.36
N HIS A 185 -12.90 20.96 5.13
CA HIS A 185 -12.90 22.05 4.17
C HIS A 185 -14.33 22.55 3.86
N GLU A 186 -15.27 21.64 3.64
CA GLU A 186 -16.68 21.96 3.39
C GLU A 186 -17.34 22.63 4.63
N MET A 187 -17.07 22.10 5.82
CA MET A 187 -17.57 22.69 7.08
C MET A 187 -17.09 24.13 7.24
N LEU A 188 -15.81 24.39 7.04
CA LEU A 188 -15.22 25.75 7.13
C LEU A 188 -15.75 26.67 6.02
N TRP A 189 -16.03 26.13 4.83
CA TRP A 189 -16.67 26.88 3.75
C TRP A 189 -18.10 27.31 4.11
N LYS A 190 -18.89 26.45 4.72
CA LYS A 190 -20.25 26.80 5.24
C LYS A 190 -20.19 27.97 6.25
N GLY A 191 -19.12 28.05 7.01
CA GLY A 191 -18.84 29.15 7.92
C GLY A 191 -18.52 30.47 7.21
N GLY A 192 -18.36 30.49 5.91
CA GLY A 192 -17.99 31.67 5.12
C GLY A 192 -16.58 32.17 5.36
N LEU A 193 -15.70 31.28 5.81
CA LEU A 193 -14.28 31.57 6.04
C LEU A 193 -13.50 31.66 4.74
N THR A 194 -12.65 32.66 4.61
CA THR A 194 -11.70 32.80 3.50
C THR A 194 -10.59 31.75 3.59
N ASN A 195 -9.85 31.52 2.49
CA ASN A 195 -8.73 30.59 2.49
C ASN A 195 -7.61 30.97 3.47
N GLN A 196 -7.50 32.26 3.84
CA GLN A 196 -6.54 32.74 4.84
C GLN A 196 -7.03 32.53 6.27
N GLU A 197 -8.34 32.57 6.50
CA GLU A 197 -8.95 32.41 7.82
C GLU A 197 -9.09 30.94 8.24
N LYS A 198 -9.31 30.03 7.29
CA LYS A 198 -9.48 28.57 7.59
C LYS A 198 -8.33 28.00 8.42
N PRO A 199 -7.04 28.17 8.03
CA PRO A 199 -5.92 27.67 8.83
C PRO A 199 -5.85 28.29 10.23
N LEU A 200 -6.23 29.56 10.37
CA LEU A 200 -6.27 30.24 11.67
C LEU A 200 -7.35 29.65 12.58
N VAL A 201 -8.54 29.40 12.04
CA VAL A 201 -9.62 28.78 12.82
C VAL A 201 -9.23 27.37 13.27
N VAL A 202 -8.72 26.54 12.35
CA VAL A 202 -8.27 25.17 12.67
C VAL A 202 -7.17 25.18 13.74
N SER A 203 -6.10 25.95 13.51
CA SER A 203 -4.98 26.00 14.47
C SER A 203 -5.39 26.60 15.82
N GLY A 204 -6.29 27.57 15.82
CA GLY A 204 -6.82 28.15 17.05
C GLY A 204 -7.64 27.15 17.86
N ILE A 205 -8.49 26.35 17.21
CA ILE A 205 -9.25 25.28 17.87
C ILE A 205 -8.30 24.22 18.44
N LEU A 206 -7.28 23.78 17.69
CA LEU A 206 -6.28 22.82 18.18
C LEU A 206 -5.50 23.35 19.39
N LEU A 207 -5.18 24.66 19.43
CA LEU A 207 -4.55 25.29 20.59
C LEU A 207 -5.49 25.30 21.79
N ALA A 208 -6.79 25.55 21.59
CA ALA A 208 -7.77 25.51 22.64
C ALA A 208 -7.99 24.10 23.20
N LEU A 209 -8.05 23.08 22.33
CA LEU A 209 -8.18 21.67 22.74
C LEU A 209 -7.01 21.22 23.63
N ARG A 210 -5.79 21.73 23.42
CA ARG A 210 -4.66 21.45 24.33
C ARG A 210 -4.91 21.92 25.75
N GLU A 211 -5.76 22.95 25.98
CA GLU A 211 -6.08 23.43 27.31
C GLU A 211 -7.08 22.53 28.05
N GLU A 212 -7.75 21.58 27.39
CA GLU A 212 -8.59 20.58 28.08
C GLU A 212 -7.81 19.80 29.14
N SER A 213 -6.56 19.42 28.83
CA SER A 213 -5.69 18.69 29.77
C SER A 213 -5.36 19.49 31.03
N PHE A 214 -5.48 20.81 30.98
CA PHE A 214 -5.22 21.74 32.09
C PHE A 214 -6.51 22.30 32.72
N LYS A 215 -7.68 21.78 32.31
CA LYS A 215 -9.00 22.27 32.74
C LYS A 215 -9.24 23.77 32.43
N GLY A 216 -8.54 24.33 31.46
CA GLY A 216 -8.67 25.69 31.00
C GLY A 216 -9.69 25.86 29.88
N PHE A 217 -10.21 24.76 29.33
CA PHE A 217 -11.18 24.72 28.25
C PHE A 217 -11.95 23.39 28.27
N SER A 218 -13.22 23.40 27.84
CA SER A 218 -13.98 22.18 27.55
C SER A 218 -14.89 22.43 26.35
N ILE A 219 -15.05 21.41 25.48
CA ILE A 219 -16.03 21.47 24.39
C ILE A 219 -17.45 21.67 24.92
N ASP A 220 -17.75 21.13 26.10
CA ASP A 220 -19.07 21.26 26.72
C ASP A 220 -19.41 22.70 27.10
N ASP A 221 -18.40 23.55 27.24
CA ASP A 221 -18.60 25.00 27.47
C ASP A 221 -19.10 25.73 26.20
N LEU A 222 -18.95 25.15 25.02
CA LEU A 222 -19.38 25.73 23.74
C LEU A 222 -20.90 25.58 23.56
N THR A 223 -21.63 26.40 24.24
CA THR A 223 -23.10 26.34 24.33
C THR A 223 -23.80 27.37 23.45
N GLY A 224 -23.04 28.22 22.74
CA GLY A 224 -23.56 29.33 21.93
C GLY A 224 -24.25 30.42 22.79
N ASP A 225 -23.64 30.77 23.91
CA ASP A 225 -24.17 31.82 24.78
C ASP A 225 -24.06 33.20 24.16
N THR A 226 -25.01 34.06 24.48
CA THR A 226 -25.00 35.47 24.03
C THR A 226 -24.08 36.35 24.86
N VAL A 227 -23.83 36.00 26.12
CA VAL A 227 -22.98 36.77 27.04
C VAL A 227 -21.49 36.54 26.75
N LYS A 228 -21.10 35.28 26.56
CA LYS A 228 -19.74 34.89 26.20
C LYS A 228 -19.81 33.90 25.05
N SER A 229 -19.58 34.38 23.83
CA SER A 229 -19.68 33.57 22.64
C SER A 229 -18.67 32.40 22.68
N ASP A 230 -18.94 31.33 21.91
CA ASP A 230 -18.05 30.19 21.80
C ASP A 230 -16.67 30.59 21.26
N GLY A 231 -16.63 31.51 20.28
CA GLY A 231 -15.41 32.11 19.81
C GLY A 231 -14.59 32.86 20.86
N LYS A 232 -15.26 33.52 21.80
CA LYS A 232 -14.58 34.18 22.93
C LYS A 232 -13.99 33.15 23.88
N LYS A 233 -14.68 32.03 24.14
CA LYS A 233 -14.18 30.93 24.98
C LYS A 233 -12.95 30.28 24.36
N ILE A 234 -12.96 29.97 23.03
CA ILE A 234 -11.81 29.47 22.29
C ILE A 234 -10.66 30.48 22.31
N TYR A 235 -10.94 31.75 22.06
CA TYR A 235 -9.92 32.81 22.06
C TYR A 235 -9.22 32.95 23.43
N ASP A 236 -9.95 32.86 24.52
CA ASP A 236 -9.38 32.87 25.88
C ASP A 236 -8.53 31.63 26.15
N ALA A 237 -8.95 30.48 25.66
CA ALA A 237 -8.16 29.27 25.75
C ALA A 237 -6.84 29.37 24.95
N ILE A 238 -6.86 29.99 23.77
CA ILE A 238 -5.64 30.28 22.98
C ILE A 238 -4.71 31.20 23.78
N GLU A 239 -5.23 32.25 24.40
CA GLU A 239 -4.44 33.15 25.24
C GLU A 239 -3.78 32.42 26.41
N ALA A 240 -4.54 31.55 27.09
CA ALA A 240 -4.03 30.72 28.17
C ALA A 240 -2.91 29.79 27.67
N ASN A 241 -3.09 29.16 26.52
CA ASN A 241 -2.08 28.30 25.91
C ASN A 241 -0.81 29.05 25.58
N LEU A 242 -0.90 30.23 24.94
CA LEU A 242 0.25 31.06 24.61
C LEU A 242 0.99 31.56 25.87
N THR A 243 0.26 31.84 26.95
CA THR A 243 0.82 32.24 28.24
C THR A 243 1.57 31.08 28.88
N ARG A 244 0.96 29.90 28.91
CA ARG A 244 1.58 28.66 29.42
C ARG A 244 2.82 28.27 28.66
N ALA A 245 2.83 28.48 27.33
CA ALA A 245 3.98 28.24 26.47
C ALA A 245 5.10 29.29 26.64
N ASN A 246 4.96 30.27 27.58
CA ASN A 246 5.94 31.31 27.83
C ASN A 246 6.35 32.10 26.58
N VAL A 247 5.39 32.38 25.67
CA VAL A 247 5.68 33.17 24.48
C VAL A 247 6.09 34.60 24.88
N SER A 248 7.35 34.92 24.62
CA SER A 248 7.97 36.18 25.03
C SER A 248 8.58 36.90 23.82
N PRO A 249 8.63 38.26 23.78
CA PRO A 249 8.02 39.17 24.73
C PRO A 249 6.49 39.23 24.61
N THR A 250 5.80 39.88 25.56
CA THR A 250 4.36 40.04 25.59
C THR A 250 3.80 40.60 24.27
N THR A 251 4.50 41.57 23.68
CA THR A 251 4.12 42.15 22.38
C THR A 251 4.09 41.15 21.24
N LYS A 252 4.94 40.09 21.28
CA LYS A 252 4.92 38.98 20.32
C LYS A 252 3.69 38.10 20.55
N ARG A 253 3.40 37.77 21.81
CA ARG A 253 2.23 36.99 22.16
C ARG A 253 0.96 37.70 21.72
N ASP A 254 0.84 38.99 21.98
CA ASP A 254 -0.35 39.80 21.63
C ASP A 254 -0.52 39.86 20.09
N LYS A 255 0.55 39.99 19.33
CA LYS A 255 0.50 39.92 17.85
C LYS A 255 0.03 38.57 17.34
N ILE A 256 0.47 37.48 17.95
CA ILE A 256 0.03 36.11 17.57
C ILE A 256 -1.44 35.97 17.92
N LEU A 257 -1.84 36.32 19.13
CA LEU A 257 -3.22 36.24 19.60
C LEU A 257 -4.19 37.06 18.73
N ALA A 258 -3.76 38.25 18.27
CA ALA A 258 -4.57 39.09 17.39
C ALA A 258 -4.92 38.41 16.05
N GLN A 259 -4.09 37.50 15.55
CA GLN A 259 -4.40 36.74 14.30
C GLN A 259 -5.62 35.84 14.45
N PHE A 260 -5.89 35.38 15.66
CA PHE A 260 -7.04 34.52 15.95
C PHE A 260 -8.34 35.33 16.24
N ALA A 261 -8.32 36.66 16.10
CA ALA A 261 -9.50 37.50 16.33
C ALA A 261 -10.70 37.08 15.47
N VAL A 262 -10.47 36.49 14.27
CA VAL A 262 -11.53 35.97 13.41
C VAL A 262 -12.41 34.94 14.13
N ILE A 263 -11.85 34.14 15.04
CA ILE A 263 -12.58 33.11 15.80
C ILE A 263 -13.60 33.80 16.73
N ARG A 264 -13.17 34.86 17.38
CA ARG A 264 -14.00 35.64 18.31
C ARG A 264 -15.04 36.49 17.57
N ASP A 265 -14.65 37.16 16.48
CA ASP A 265 -15.40 38.28 15.89
C ASP A 265 -16.30 37.84 14.72
N ASN A 266 -16.08 36.67 14.11
CA ASN A 266 -16.93 36.19 13.01
C ASN A 266 -18.26 35.65 13.54
N ARG A 267 -19.34 36.44 13.27
CA ARG A 267 -20.70 36.12 13.74
C ARG A 267 -21.19 34.77 13.21
N LYS A 268 -20.94 34.46 11.92
CA LYS A 268 -21.52 33.30 11.26
C LYS A 268 -21.08 31.98 11.89
N ILE A 269 -19.85 31.88 12.39
CA ILE A 269 -19.36 30.69 13.07
C ILE A 269 -19.73 30.68 14.57
N ASN A 270 -20.09 31.82 15.13
CA ASN A 270 -20.50 32.00 16.54
C ASN A 270 -22.01 31.91 16.75
N ASP A 271 -22.81 32.17 15.71
CA ASP A 271 -24.26 32.15 15.82
C ASP A 271 -24.75 30.70 15.94
N LYS A 272 -25.71 30.49 16.82
CA LYS A 272 -26.33 29.18 17.06
C LYS A 272 -27.28 28.82 15.92
N ASP A 273 -27.09 27.67 15.33
CA ASP A 273 -28.02 27.13 14.34
C ASP A 273 -29.38 26.84 14.99
N PRO A 274 -30.49 27.30 14.40
CA PRO A 274 -31.83 27.10 14.98
C PRO A 274 -32.25 25.64 15.11
N LYS A 275 -31.70 24.73 14.24
CA LYS A 275 -32.05 23.30 14.21
C LYS A 275 -31.14 22.47 15.11
N SER A 276 -29.81 22.55 14.92
CA SER A 276 -28.84 21.77 15.68
C SER A 276 -28.64 22.27 17.10
N LYS A 277 -29.02 23.57 17.38
CA LYS A 277 -28.75 24.26 18.63
C LYS A 277 -27.26 24.37 18.97
N LYS A 278 -26.38 24.07 18.00
CA LYS A 278 -24.93 24.22 18.10
C LYS A 278 -24.46 25.41 17.29
N THR A 279 -23.27 25.91 17.61
CA THR A 279 -22.53 26.85 16.76
C THR A 279 -21.67 26.07 15.79
N LEU A 280 -21.29 26.64 14.64
CA LEU A 280 -20.34 26.02 13.74
C LEU A 280 -18.96 25.81 14.41
N LEU A 281 -18.56 26.71 15.31
CA LEU A 281 -17.32 26.52 16.09
C LEU A 281 -17.36 25.28 16.97
N ARG A 282 -18.50 24.96 17.58
CA ARG A 282 -18.66 23.72 18.34
C ARG A 282 -18.54 22.51 17.40
N GLU A 283 -19.22 22.55 16.25
CA GLU A 283 -19.16 21.46 15.26
C GLU A 283 -17.72 21.23 14.75
N TYR A 284 -16.98 22.30 14.45
CA TYR A 284 -15.56 22.19 14.05
C TYR A 284 -14.69 21.62 15.16
N THR A 285 -14.97 22.02 16.42
CA THR A 285 -14.19 21.57 17.57
C THR A 285 -14.45 20.08 17.87
N GLU A 286 -15.70 19.62 17.76
CA GLU A 286 -16.07 18.22 17.87
C GLU A 286 -15.36 17.39 16.80
N PHE A 287 -15.38 17.82 15.53
CA PHE A 287 -14.74 17.14 14.41
C PHE A 287 -13.21 17.05 14.55
N LEU A 288 -12.56 18.12 15.02
CA LEU A 288 -11.10 18.15 15.20
C LEU A 288 -10.58 17.39 16.42
N ARG A 289 -11.49 16.98 17.32
CA ARG A 289 -11.17 16.20 18.52
C ARG A 289 -11.19 14.68 18.24
N GLU A 290 -12.02 14.23 17.28
CA GLU A 290 -12.09 12.83 16.85
C GLU A 290 -10.82 12.41 16.12
#